data_2512a5466427864fbd4543cea6d4636d
#
_entry.id   2512a5466427864fbd4543cea6d4636d
#
_cell.length_a   1.000
_cell.length_b   1.000
_cell.length_c   1.000
_cell.angle_alpha   90.00
_cell.angle_beta   90.00
_cell.angle_gamma   90.00
#
_symmetry.space_group_name_H-M   'P 1'
#
loop_
_entity.id
_entity.type
_entity.pdbx_description
1 polymer ?
#
loop_
_entity_poly.entity_id
_entity_poly.type
_entity_poly.pdbx_seq_one_letter_code
_entity_poly.pdbx_strand_id
1 'polypeptide(L)'
;MKVAAWRIEGGRPVRTQPSGVQLERDLEDWIENDPELVGQGLQIVARQLHLEAGRLDLLAVDPVGRWVVIEIKAGRLHRETIAQALDYASSLAATPEERLRTAIGEYLTKKGAHDVNKTLDRTFDSSFSEAAREIEVVVVGAGTDPALDRLARYLTENYRVPIRAVAFQVLELSDGQQLLLREVTEADEERPQVTATASSVEDVLRVGDGLGVGQAMRILVEAAQRNHLYVRPYKHSLMITTPSNKTRMLLTMWAREEGNLYSSAEAFSEFFPVEEGAVRDLIGLDGWRRLDQETANHVAAGLDELLATSGEGASIPLP
;
A
#
# COMPACT_ATOMS: atom_id res chain seq x y z
N MET A 1 -3.25 -25.85 -4.96
CA MET A 1 -4.03 -26.12 -6.21
C MET A 1 -3.09 -26.61 -7.31
N LYS A 2 -3.51 -27.48 -8.23
CA LYS A 2 -2.70 -27.84 -9.42
C LYS A 2 -3.34 -27.18 -10.62
N VAL A 3 -2.64 -26.24 -11.25
CA VAL A 3 -3.11 -25.58 -12.47
C VAL A 3 -2.57 -26.33 -13.69
N ALA A 4 -3.43 -26.58 -14.67
CA ALA A 4 -3.04 -27.05 -15.99
C ALA A 4 -3.51 -26.00 -17.00
N ALA A 5 -2.61 -25.53 -17.85
CA ALA A 5 -2.91 -24.54 -18.86
C ALA A 5 -2.56 -25.06 -20.27
N TRP A 6 -3.27 -24.54 -21.27
CA TRP A 6 -3.05 -24.83 -22.68
C TRP A 6 -2.98 -23.49 -23.43
N ARG A 7 -1.98 -23.36 -24.27
CA ARG A 7 -1.92 -22.31 -25.28
C ARG A 7 -2.71 -22.71 -26.50
N ILE A 8 -3.46 -21.82 -27.10
CA ILE A 8 -4.14 -22.09 -28.36
C ILE A 8 -3.24 -21.67 -29.52
N GLU A 9 -2.75 -22.66 -30.29
CA GLU A 9 -1.90 -22.44 -31.45
C GLU A 9 -2.64 -22.93 -32.70
N GLY A 10 -2.92 -22.02 -33.64
CA GLY A 10 -3.65 -22.38 -34.87
C GLY A 10 -5.02 -23.05 -34.63
N GLY A 11 -5.71 -22.65 -33.52
CA GLY A 11 -7.00 -23.25 -33.12
C GLY A 11 -6.90 -24.57 -32.36
N ARG A 12 -5.69 -25.04 -32.04
CA ARG A 12 -5.46 -26.28 -31.29
C ARG A 12 -4.88 -26.03 -29.91
N PRO A 13 -5.37 -26.68 -28.84
CA PRO A 13 -4.79 -26.57 -27.51
C PRO A 13 -3.48 -27.35 -27.43
N VAL A 14 -2.39 -26.65 -27.11
CA VAL A 14 -1.06 -27.21 -26.80
C VAL A 14 -0.82 -27.05 -25.30
N ARG A 15 -0.55 -28.16 -24.62
CA ARG A 15 -0.37 -28.19 -23.19
C ARG A 15 0.94 -27.48 -22.81
N THR A 16 0.86 -26.53 -21.86
CA THR A 16 2.05 -25.89 -21.25
C THR A 16 2.69 -26.85 -20.25
N GLN A 17 4.00 -26.67 -20.04
CA GLN A 17 4.73 -27.44 -19.04
C GLN A 17 4.94 -26.58 -17.79
N PRO A 18 4.82 -27.13 -16.57
CA PRO A 18 5.26 -26.40 -15.38
C PRO A 18 6.76 -26.14 -15.48
N SER A 19 7.15 -24.89 -15.42
CA SER A 19 8.53 -24.48 -15.22
C SER A 19 8.64 -24.01 -13.77
N GLY A 20 9.61 -24.46 -13.00
CA GLY A 20 9.80 -23.98 -11.63
C GLY A 20 10.42 -22.58 -11.63
N VAL A 21 10.14 -21.80 -10.60
CA VAL A 21 11.01 -20.66 -10.26
C VAL A 21 12.34 -21.25 -9.85
N GLN A 22 13.39 -20.98 -10.60
CA GLN A 22 14.68 -21.61 -10.36
C GLN A 22 15.42 -21.01 -9.18
N LEU A 23 15.20 -19.71 -8.94
CA LEU A 23 15.92 -18.94 -7.91
C LEU A 23 14.96 -17.99 -7.19
N GLU A 24 15.14 -17.84 -5.87
CA GLU A 24 14.47 -16.79 -5.06
C GLU A 24 14.71 -15.40 -5.65
N ARG A 25 15.91 -15.20 -6.19
CA ARG A 25 16.31 -13.97 -6.86
C ARG A 25 15.40 -13.57 -8.02
N ASP A 26 14.87 -14.55 -8.80
CA ASP A 26 13.99 -14.22 -9.92
C ASP A 26 12.67 -13.62 -9.40
N LEU A 27 12.12 -14.19 -8.30
CA LEU A 27 10.94 -13.64 -7.63
C LEU A 27 11.23 -12.27 -7.02
N GLU A 28 12.40 -12.09 -6.37
CA GLU A 28 12.80 -10.78 -5.86
C GLU A 28 12.86 -9.74 -6.99
N ASP A 29 13.49 -10.08 -8.12
CA ASP A 29 13.64 -9.19 -9.28
C ASP A 29 12.26 -8.83 -9.87
N TRP A 30 11.34 -9.79 -10.01
CA TRP A 30 10.00 -9.54 -10.54
C TRP A 30 9.17 -8.68 -9.60
N ILE A 31 9.16 -8.98 -8.30
CA ILE A 31 8.41 -8.20 -7.29
C ILE A 31 8.99 -6.81 -7.12
N GLU A 32 10.32 -6.66 -7.16
CA GLU A 32 10.96 -5.35 -7.10
C GLU A 32 10.60 -4.47 -8.31
N ASN A 33 10.47 -5.06 -9.51
CA ASN A 33 10.09 -4.35 -10.73
C ASN A 33 8.58 -4.11 -10.83
N ASP A 34 7.78 -5.00 -10.29
CA ASP A 34 6.31 -4.91 -10.27
C ASP A 34 5.75 -5.36 -8.90
N PRO A 35 5.73 -4.46 -7.91
CA PRO A 35 5.23 -4.77 -6.58
C PRO A 35 3.74 -5.17 -6.53
N GLU A 36 2.95 -4.85 -7.57
CA GLU A 36 1.55 -5.26 -7.66
C GLU A 36 1.37 -6.77 -7.71
N LEU A 37 2.42 -7.50 -8.09
CA LEU A 37 2.46 -8.97 -8.00
C LEU A 37 2.13 -9.48 -6.59
N VAL A 38 2.49 -8.73 -5.56
CA VAL A 38 2.27 -9.12 -4.15
C VAL A 38 1.33 -8.21 -3.38
N GLY A 39 1.02 -7.03 -3.91
CA GLY A 39 0.04 -6.14 -3.27
C GLY A 39 -0.11 -4.83 -4.02
N GLN A 40 -1.35 -4.38 -4.14
CA GLN A 40 -1.68 -3.16 -4.87
C GLN A 40 -1.13 -1.91 -4.17
N GLY A 41 -0.47 -1.04 -4.93
CA GLY A 41 0.06 0.23 -4.46
C GLY A 41 1.26 0.13 -3.52
N LEU A 42 1.92 -1.03 -3.43
CA LEU A 42 3.14 -1.20 -2.67
C LEU A 42 4.31 -0.46 -3.33
N GLN A 43 5.15 0.16 -2.52
CA GLN A 43 6.41 0.74 -2.95
C GLN A 43 7.56 0.00 -2.27
N ILE A 44 8.46 -0.63 -3.05
CA ILE A 44 9.66 -1.24 -2.50
C ILE A 44 10.63 -0.14 -2.07
N VAL A 45 11.06 -0.18 -0.81
CA VAL A 45 11.95 0.82 -0.22
C VAL A 45 13.30 0.25 0.21
N ALA A 46 13.42 -1.07 0.30
CA ALA A 46 14.71 -1.74 0.46
C ALA A 46 14.69 -3.17 -0.09
N ARG A 47 15.86 -3.64 -0.51
CA ARG A 47 16.11 -5.03 -0.91
C ARG A 47 17.31 -5.56 -0.16
N GLN A 48 17.22 -6.79 0.32
CA GLN A 48 18.27 -7.47 1.06
C GLN A 48 18.75 -6.65 2.29
N LEU A 49 17.75 -6.10 3.02
CA LEU A 49 17.99 -5.26 4.18
C LEU A 49 18.57 -6.06 5.34
N HIS A 50 19.71 -5.62 5.87
CA HIS A 50 20.36 -6.25 7.02
C HIS A 50 19.72 -5.77 8.32
N LEU A 51 19.01 -6.68 8.98
CA LEU A 51 18.43 -6.52 10.31
C LEU A 51 19.20 -7.39 11.34
N GLU A 52 18.87 -7.28 12.62
CA GLU A 52 19.45 -8.15 13.65
C GLU A 52 19.06 -9.61 13.44
N ALA A 53 17.82 -9.87 13.03
CA ALA A 53 17.31 -11.21 12.69
C ALA A 53 17.93 -11.82 11.43
N GLY A 54 18.68 -11.06 10.64
CA GLY A 54 19.29 -11.52 9.39
C GLY A 54 19.02 -10.58 8.21
N ARG A 55 18.93 -11.15 7.02
CA ARG A 55 18.78 -10.40 5.77
C ARG A 55 17.38 -10.58 5.21
N LEU A 56 16.57 -9.56 5.34
CA LEU A 56 15.22 -9.48 4.79
C LEU A 56 15.25 -9.32 3.26
N ASP A 57 14.49 -10.10 2.52
CA ASP A 57 14.50 -10.07 1.05
C ASP A 57 14.03 -8.71 0.50
N LEU A 58 12.79 -8.32 0.79
CA LEU A 58 12.26 -7.01 0.38
C LEU A 58 11.50 -6.34 1.52
N LEU A 59 11.67 -5.02 1.61
CA LEU A 59 10.87 -4.16 2.46
C LEU A 59 10.07 -3.21 1.56
N ALA A 60 8.78 -3.15 1.79
CA ALA A 60 7.89 -2.23 1.11
C ALA A 60 7.14 -1.34 2.10
N VAL A 61 6.53 -0.28 1.56
CA VAL A 61 5.56 0.56 2.25
C VAL A 61 4.26 0.52 1.46
N ASP A 62 3.15 0.34 2.14
CA ASP A 62 1.84 0.37 1.54
C ASP A 62 1.32 1.81 1.36
N PRO A 63 0.19 2.03 0.63
CA PRO A 63 -0.35 3.38 0.41
C PRO A 63 -0.72 4.15 1.67
N VAL A 64 -0.87 3.47 2.82
CA VAL A 64 -1.17 4.10 4.11
C VAL A 64 0.05 4.24 5.02
N GLY A 65 1.24 3.94 4.51
CA GLY A 65 2.50 4.11 5.22
C GLY A 65 2.87 2.95 6.16
N ARG A 66 2.18 1.80 6.08
CA ARG A 66 2.58 0.62 6.85
C ARG A 66 3.78 -0.06 6.21
N TRP A 67 4.66 -0.56 7.06
CA TRP A 67 5.74 -1.41 6.63
C TRP A 67 5.21 -2.78 6.18
N VAL A 68 5.72 -3.27 5.07
CA VAL A 68 5.41 -4.60 4.53
C VAL A 68 6.71 -5.38 4.40
N VAL A 69 6.89 -6.35 5.27
CA VAL A 69 7.99 -7.32 5.23
C VAL A 69 7.63 -8.40 4.21
N ILE A 70 8.48 -8.59 3.21
CA ILE A 70 8.27 -9.59 2.16
C ILE A 70 9.40 -10.60 2.22
N GLU A 71 9.07 -11.84 2.57
CA GLU A 71 9.97 -12.99 2.60
C GLU A 71 9.68 -13.92 1.43
N ILE A 72 10.69 -14.30 0.67
CA ILE A 72 10.59 -15.01 -0.59
C ILE A 72 11.26 -16.38 -0.50
N LYS A 73 10.61 -17.41 -1.02
CA LYS A 73 11.16 -18.76 -1.16
C LYS A 73 10.93 -19.29 -2.57
N ALA A 74 11.95 -19.86 -3.19
CA ALA A 74 11.83 -20.49 -4.50
C ALA A 74 10.90 -21.73 -4.49
N GLY A 75 10.78 -22.34 -3.33
CA GLY A 75 10.00 -23.57 -3.13
C GLY A 75 8.60 -23.31 -2.57
N ARG A 76 7.97 -24.40 -2.16
CA ARG A 76 6.70 -24.38 -1.46
C ARG A 76 6.87 -23.72 -0.09
N LEU A 77 5.93 -22.84 0.26
CA LEU A 77 5.91 -22.18 1.55
C LEU A 77 5.54 -23.14 2.67
N HIS A 78 6.28 -23.09 3.75
CA HIS A 78 6.06 -23.83 4.99
C HIS A 78 5.84 -22.88 6.16
N ARG A 79 5.31 -23.39 7.26
CA ARG A 79 5.03 -22.59 8.48
C ARG A 79 6.28 -21.90 9.05
N GLU A 80 7.46 -22.46 8.84
CA GLU A 80 8.75 -21.90 9.25
C GLU A 80 9.03 -20.57 8.54
N THR A 81 8.51 -20.37 7.32
CA THR A 81 8.62 -19.09 6.59
C THR A 81 7.87 -17.98 7.32
N ILE A 82 6.70 -18.26 7.91
CA ILE A 82 5.98 -17.28 8.73
C ILE A 82 6.81 -16.90 9.96
N ALA A 83 7.40 -17.89 10.64
CA ALA A 83 8.23 -17.61 11.82
C ALA A 83 9.44 -16.73 11.47
N GLN A 84 10.11 -16.99 10.36
CA GLN A 84 11.21 -16.17 9.85
C GLN A 84 10.77 -14.74 9.53
N ALA A 85 9.65 -14.60 8.82
CA ALA A 85 9.14 -13.29 8.44
C ALA A 85 8.65 -12.47 9.65
N LEU A 86 8.08 -13.11 10.67
CA LEU A 86 7.73 -12.47 11.94
C LEU A 86 8.98 -12.03 12.73
N ASP A 87 10.07 -12.80 12.68
CA ASP A 87 11.34 -12.42 13.30
C ASP A 87 11.93 -11.17 12.61
N TYR A 88 11.86 -11.09 11.28
CA TYR A 88 12.21 -9.87 10.55
C TYR A 88 11.31 -8.69 10.91
N ALA A 89 10.01 -8.88 11.02
CA ALA A 89 9.08 -7.82 11.41
C ALA A 89 9.40 -7.31 12.83
N SER A 90 9.68 -8.21 13.77
CA SER A 90 10.11 -7.88 15.13
C SER A 90 11.43 -7.10 15.14
N SER A 91 12.41 -7.56 14.38
CA SER A 91 13.72 -6.90 14.25
C SER A 91 13.61 -5.53 13.58
N LEU A 92 12.76 -5.40 12.55
CA LEU A 92 12.47 -4.12 11.91
C LEU A 92 11.88 -3.11 12.91
N ALA A 93 10.90 -3.55 13.71
CA ALA A 93 10.26 -2.72 14.73
C ALA A 93 11.24 -2.25 15.83
N ALA A 94 12.28 -3.03 16.10
CA ALA A 94 13.33 -2.69 17.07
C ALA A 94 14.48 -1.86 16.47
N THR A 95 14.56 -1.75 15.13
CA THR A 95 15.66 -1.05 14.46
C THR A 95 15.49 0.47 14.58
N PRO A 96 16.52 1.22 15.02
CA PRO A 96 16.46 2.67 15.09
C PRO A 96 16.13 3.31 13.73
N GLU A 97 15.27 4.33 13.75
CA GLU A 97 14.83 5.03 12.54
C GLU A 97 15.99 5.54 11.69
N GLU A 98 17.00 6.16 12.32
CA GLU A 98 18.18 6.69 11.63
C GLU A 98 18.90 5.63 10.80
N ARG A 99 19.02 4.40 11.33
CA ARG A 99 19.61 3.27 10.61
C ARG A 99 18.75 2.85 9.41
N LEU A 100 17.43 2.82 9.58
CA LEU A 100 16.53 2.51 8.48
C LEU A 100 16.55 3.61 7.41
N ARG A 101 16.52 4.89 7.80
CA ARG A 101 16.64 6.03 6.87
C ARG A 101 17.91 5.93 6.02
N THR A 102 19.04 5.60 6.65
CA THR A 102 20.31 5.42 5.93
C THR A 102 20.23 4.29 4.91
N ALA A 103 19.79 3.10 5.33
CA ALA A 103 19.73 1.92 4.45
C ALA A 103 18.73 2.11 3.28
N ILE A 104 17.57 2.70 3.56
CA ILE A 104 16.56 2.99 2.54
C ILE A 104 17.04 4.09 1.60
N GLY A 105 17.67 5.15 2.10
CA GLY A 105 18.25 6.21 1.29
C GLY A 105 19.32 5.70 0.33
N GLU A 106 20.19 4.81 0.78
CA GLU A 106 21.19 4.14 -0.07
C GLU A 106 20.55 3.31 -1.18
N TYR A 107 19.51 2.53 -0.83
CA TYR A 107 18.77 1.73 -1.81
C TYR A 107 18.09 2.61 -2.86
N LEU A 108 17.33 3.62 -2.43
CA LEU A 108 16.62 4.53 -3.32
C LEU A 108 17.58 5.30 -4.25
N THR A 109 18.72 5.76 -3.72
CA THR A 109 19.77 6.41 -4.50
C THR A 109 20.33 5.47 -5.57
N LYS A 110 20.62 4.23 -5.21
CA LYS A 110 21.10 3.20 -6.13
C LYS A 110 20.08 2.87 -7.24
N LYS A 111 18.80 2.95 -6.93
CA LYS A 111 17.71 2.75 -7.90
C LYS A 111 17.44 3.99 -8.77
N GLY A 112 18.10 5.10 -8.52
CA GLY A 112 17.92 6.34 -9.29
C GLY A 112 16.60 7.05 -8.99
N ALA A 113 16.06 6.89 -7.78
CA ALA A 113 14.86 7.58 -7.35
C ALA A 113 15.05 9.12 -7.46
N HIS A 114 14.07 9.80 -8.04
CA HIS A 114 14.17 11.22 -8.41
C HIS A 114 14.29 12.16 -7.20
N ASP A 115 13.66 11.81 -6.07
CA ASP A 115 13.71 12.60 -4.84
C ASP A 115 13.75 11.65 -3.62
N VAL A 116 14.99 11.26 -3.26
CA VAL A 116 15.24 10.34 -2.15
C VAL A 116 14.78 10.93 -0.83
N ASN A 117 15.04 12.22 -0.59
CA ASN A 117 14.68 12.88 0.68
C ASN A 117 13.16 12.96 0.85
N LYS A 118 12.43 13.36 -0.19
CA LYS A 118 10.96 13.41 -0.17
C LYS A 118 10.36 12.01 0.08
N THR A 119 10.94 10.98 -0.54
CA THR A 119 10.52 9.59 -0.30
C THR A 119 10.81 9.15 1.13
N LEU A 120 11.99 9.47 1.67
CA LEU A 120 12.36 9.18 3.05
C LEU A 120 11.44 9.90 4.04
N ASP A 121 11.21 11.18 3.85
CA ASP A 121 10.33 11.96 4.72
C ASP A 121 8.91 11.38 4.71
N ARG A 122 8.40 11.02 3.53
CA ARG A 122 7.10 10.35 3.40
C ARG A 122 7.08 8.98 4.09
N THR A 123 8.16 8.20 4.00
CA THR A 123 8.28 6.86 4.57
C THR A 123 8.39 6.88 6.10
N PHE A 124 9.05 7.91 6.65
CA PHE A 124 9.33 8.04 8.09
C PHE A 124 8.56 9.17 8.77
N ASP A 125 7.57 9.73 8.12
CA ASP A 125 6.78 10.76 8.77
C ASP A 125 6.17 10.21 10.06
N SER A 126 6.39 10.94 11.16
CA SER A 126 6.03 10.51 12.52
C SER A 126 4.54 10.24 12.72
N SER A 127 3.70 10.76 11.82
CA SER A 127 2.26 10.48 11.80
C SER A 127 1.93 9.10 11.23
N PHE A 128 2.83 8.49 10.45
CA PHE A 128 2.76 7.06 10.12
C PHE A 128 3.21 6.16 11.29
N SER A 129 3.82 6.71 12.34
CA SER A 129 4.46 5.93 13.39
C SER A 129 3.52 4.97 14.15
N GLU A 130 2.20 5.23 14.21
CA GLU A 130 1.24 4.26 14.74
C GLU A 130 0.78 3.24 13.70
N ALA A 131 0.64 3.64 12.44
CA ALA A 131 0.40 2.70 11.33
C ALA A 131 1.65 1.85 11.07
N ALA A 132 2.85 2.40 11.25
CA ALA A 132 4.12 1.68 11.17
C ALA A 132 4.31 0.63 12.29
N ARG A 133 3.51 0.66 13.35
CA ARG A 133 3.49 -0.41 14.36
C ARG A 133 2.75 -1.66 13.90
N GLU A 134 1.90 -1.57 12.88
CA GLU A 134 1.26 -2.72 12.24
C GLU A 134 2.10 -3.13 11.02
N ILE A 135 3.17 -3.88 11.24
CA ILE A 135 3.97 -4.41 10.14
C ILE A 135 3.19 -5.56 9.49
N GLU A 136 2.86 -5.41 8.21
CA GLU A 136 2.30 -6.51 7.42
C GLU A 136 3.40 -7.49 7.02
N VAL A 137 3.11 -8.77 7.10
CA VAL A 137 4.02 -9.84 6.67
C VAL A 137 3.47 -10.49 5.42
N VAL A 138 4.25 -10.51 4.35
CA VAL A 138 3.95 -11.21 3.10
C VAL A 138 4.99 -12.31 2.88
N VAL A 139 4.52 -13.56 2.77
CA VAL A 139 5.38 -14.69 2.42
C VAL A 139 5.07 -15.12 1.00
N VAL A 140 6.09 -15.25 0.17
CA VAL A 140 5.98 -15.50 -1.28
C VAL A 140 6.68 -16.79 -1.66
N GLY A 141 6.03 -17.66 -2.44
CA GLY A 141 6.65 -18.90 -2.90
C GLY A 141 5.93 -19.63 -4.03
N ALA A 142 6.43 -20.81 -4.36
CA ALA A 142 5.88 -21.66 -5.44
C ALA A 142 4.75 -22.59 -4.94
N GLY A 143 3.78 -22.03 -4.24
CA GLY A 143 2.63 -22.72 -3.65
C GLY A 143 2.67 -22.74 -2.14
N THR A 144 1.51 -22.96 -1.52
CA THR A 144 1.32 -22.95 -0.07
C THR A 144 1.12 -24.37 0.50
N ASP A 145 1.40 -24.52 1.79
CA ASP A 145 1.01 -25.69 2.57
C ASP A 145 -0.32 -25.36 3.28
N PRO A 146 -1.32 -26.25 3.31
CA PRO A 146 -2.55 -26.03 4.06
C PRO A 146 -2.34 -25.70 5.55
N ALA A 147 -1.23 -26.15 6.14
CA ALA A 147 -0.87 -25.79 7.51
C ALA A 147 -0.43 -24.32 7.63
N LEU A 148 0.24 -23.79 6.62
CA LEU A 148 0.63 -22.37 6.54
C LEU A 148 -0.62 -21.48 6.41
N ASP A 149 -1.53 -21.81 5.47
CA ASP A 149 -2.76 -21.04 5.24
C ASP A 149 -3.62 -20.99 6.51
N ARG A 150 -3.76 -22.13 7.19
CA ARG A 150 -4.46 -22.21 8.48
C ARG A 150 -3.81 -21.36 9.57
N LEU A 151 -2.47 -21.37 9.67
CA LEU A 151 -1.73 -20.60 10.66
C LEU A 151 -1.82 -19.09 10.36
N ALA A 152 -1.62 -18.70 9.12
CA ALA A 152 -1.74 -17.29 8.70
C ALA A 152 -3.14 -16.74 9.03
N ARG A 153 -4.19 -17.48 8.66
CA ARG A 153 -5.58 -17.12 8.98
C ARG A 153 -5.80 -17.01 10.49
N TYR A 154 -5.35 -18.00 11.25
CA TYR A 154 -5.51 -18.00 12.72
C TYR A 154 -4.85 -16.78 13.38
N LEU A 155 -3.64 -16.41 12.95
CA LEU A 155 -2.92 -15.24 13.46
C LEU A 155 -3.60 -13.93 13.05
N THR A 156 -4.09 -13.84 11.82
CA THR A 156 -4.78 -12.66 11.32
C THR A 156 -6.13 -12.45 12.02
N GLU A 157 -6.95 -13.49 12.10
CA GLU A 157 -8.32 -13.38 12.64
C GLU A 157 -8.34 -13.21 14.18
N ASN A 158 -7.48 -13.94 14.89
CA ASN A 158 -7.54 -13.98 16.36
C ASN A 158 -6.56 -13.04 17.05
N TYR A 159 -5.43 -12.74 16.42
CA TYR A 159 -4.37 -11.93 17.02
C TYR A 159 -4.09 -10.63 16.25
N ARG A 160 -4.83 -10.39 15.15
CA ARG A 160 -4.68 -9.20 14.30
C ARG A 160 -3.26 -9.00 13.77
N VAL A 161 -2.52 -10.08 13.58
CA VAL A 161 -1.22 -10.04 12.93
C VAL A 161 -1.46 -10.13 11.42
N PRO A 162 -1.24 -9.08 10.64
CA PRO A 162 -1.53 -9.09 9.22
C PRO A 162 -0.50 -9.95 8.46
N ILE A 163 -0.86 -11.20 8.20
CA ILE A 163 -0.02 -12.15 7.46
C ILE A 163 -0.73 -12.58 6.19
N ARG A 164 0.01 -12.58 5.09
CA ARG A 164 -0.46 -12.96 3.77
C ARG A 164 0.51 -13.91 3.09
N ALA A 165 -0.02 -14.97 2.49
CA ALA A 165 0.74 -15.89 1.65
C ALA A 165 0.36 -15.66 0.19
N VAL A 166 1.38 -15.49 -0.67
CA VAL A 166 1.23 -15.33 -2.12
C VAL A 166 1.96 -16.48 -2.80
N ALA A 167 1.22 -17.23 -3.60
CA ALA A 167 1.79 -18.37 -4.34
C ALA A 167 1.86 -18.06 -5.83
N PHE A 168 3.00 -18.36 -6.44
CA PHE A 168 3.21 -18.25 -7.87
C PHE A 168 3.46 -19.61 -8.51
N GLN A 169 3.06 -19.74 -9.76
CA GLN A 169 3.44 -20.84 -10.63
C GLN A 169 4.00 -20.28 -11.93
N VAL A 170 5.10 -20.83 -12.40
CA VAL A 170 5.65 -20.48 -13.71
C VAL A 170 5.33 -21.60 -14.69
N LEU A 171 4.77 -21.26 -15.83
CA LEU A 171 4.54 -22.16 -16.94
C LEU A 171 5.41 -21.74 -18.11
N GLU A 172 6.01 -22.72 -18.79
CA GLU A 172 6.79 -22.50 -19.99
C GLU A 172 5.93 -22.84 -21.23
N LEU A 173 5.94 -21.92 -22.18
CA LEU A 173 5.30 -22.09 -23.48
C LEU A 173 6.26 -22.78 -24.47
N SER A 174 5.71 -23.31 -25.55
CA SER A 174 6.46 -24.03 -26.59
C SER A 174 7.54 -23.22 -27.31
N ASP A 175 7.43 -21.87 -27.23
CA ASP A 175 8.39 -20.92 -27.81
C ASP A 175 9.42 -20.39 -26.77
N GLY A 176 9.45 -20.98 -25.57
CA GLY A 176 10.34 -20.57 -24.48
C GLY A 176 9.87 -19.35 -23.69
N GLN A 177 8.72 -18.77 -24.02
CA GLN A 177 8.11 -17.72 -23.19
C GLN A 177 7.61 -18.32 -21.88
N GLN A 178 7.61 -17.50 -20.82
CA GLN A 178 7.13 -17.89 -19.51
C GLN A 178 5.87 -17.11 -19.14
N LEU A 179 4.94 -17.81 -18.49
CA LEU A 179 3.76 -17.21 -17.87
C LEU A 179 3.92 -17.31 -16.35
N LEU A 180 3.85 -16.19 -15.66
CA LEU A 180 3.74 -16.14 -14.22
C LEU A 180 2.26 -16.14 -13.85
N LEU A 181 1.83 -17.15 -13.10
CA LEU A 181 0.48 -17.27 -12.59
C LEU A 181 0.52 -17.01 -11.09
N ARG A 182 -0.29 -16.08 -10.62
CA ARG A 182 -0.54 -15.88 -9.20
C ARG A 182 -1.75 -16.74 -8.80
N GLU A 183 -1.58 -17.52 -7.75
CA GLU A 183 -2.70 -18.22 -7.12
C GLU A 183 -3.49 -17.19 -6.28
N VAL A 184 -4.74 -16.92 -6.71
CA VAL A 184 -5.67 -16.08 -5.97
C VAL A 184 -6.51 -16.99 -5.09
N THR A 185 -6.47 -16.78 -3.79
CA THR A 185 -7.37 -17.48 -2.86
C THR A 185 -8.64 -16.67 -2.67
N GLU A 186 -9.76 -17.30 -2.26
CA GLU A 186 -11.00 -16.59 -1.91
C GLU A 186 -10.75 -15.47 -0.87
N ALA A 187 -9.77 -15.67 0.01
CA ALA A 187 -9.30 -14.64 0.93
C ALA A 187 -8.61 -13.44 0.25
N ASP A 188 -8.15 -13.58 -1.00
CA ASP A 188 -7.64 -12.48 -1.81
C ASP A 188 -8.76 -11.75 -2.55
N GLU A 189 -9.86 -12.44 -2.91
CA GLU A 189 -11.06 -11.83 -3.53
C GLU A 189 -11.97 -11.22 -2.47
N GLU A 190 -12.14 -11.87 -1.35
CA GLU A 190 -12.82 -11.36 -0.16
C GLU A 190 -11.91 -10.46 0.66
N ARG A 191 -10.75 -10.03 0.12
CA ARG A 191 -10.11 -9.01 0.89
C ARG A 191 -11.15 -7.93 1.20
N PRO A 192 -11.59 -7.88 2.42
CA PRO A 192 -11.76 -6.60 2.97
C PRO A 192 -10.35 -6.01 2.75
N GLN A 193 -10.22 -5.05 1.84
CA GLN A 193 -9.14 -4.05 1.91
C GLN A 193 -8.85 -3.91 3.38
N VAL A 194 -7.63 -4.30 3.89
CA VAL A 194 -7.37 -4.52 5.31
C VAL A 194 -8.26 -3.62 6.12
N THR A 195 -9.41 -4.08 6.41
CA THR A 195 -10.25 -3.57 7.42
C THR A 195 -9.66 -4.15 8.71
N ALA A 196 -8.70 -3.44 9.22
CA ALA A 196 -8.93 -3.05 10.59
C ALA A 196 -10.40 -2.71 10.64
N THR A 197 -11.22 -3.60 11.22
CA THR A 197 -12.69 -3.55 11.28
C THR A 197 -13.21 -2.37 10.50
N ALA A 198 -13.72 -2.56 9.26
CA ALA A 198 -13.93 -1.46 8.31
C ALA A 198 -14.69 -0.38 9.06
N SER A 199 -13.94 0.58 9.58
CA SER A 199 -14.56 1.71 10.23
C SER A 199 -15.29 2.38 9.08
N SER A 200 -16.57 2.51 9.19
CA SER A 200 -17.29 3.37 8.25
C SER A 200 -16.72 4.79 8.40
N VAL A 201 -16.91 5.64 7.41
CA VAL A 201 -16.56 7.07 7.55
C VAL A 201 -17.15 7.62 8.87
N GLU A 202 -18.37 7.21 9.21
CA GLU A 202 -19.05 7.64 10.43
C GLU A 202 -18.40 7.11 11.71
N ASP A 203 -17.82 5.91 11.69
CA ASP A 203 -17.12 5.38 12.87
C ASP A 203 -15.84 6.17 13.14
N VAL A 204 -15.09 6.54 12.09
CA VAL A 204 -13.88 7.37 12.23
C VAL A 204 -14.25 8.78 12.69
N LEU A 205 -15.31 9.37 12.14
CA LEU A 205 -15.80 10.67 12.57
C LEU A 205 -16.23 10.66 14.05
N ARG A 206 -16.88 9.59 14.51
CA ARG A 206 -17.27 9.41 15.92
C ARG A 206 -16.04 9.34 16.84
N VAL A 207 -14.98 8.66 16.42
CA VAL A 207 -13.69 8.68 17.14
C VAL A 207 -13.13 10.10 17.18
N GLY A 208 -13.15 10.80 16.04
CA GLY A 208 -12.74 12.20 15.94
C GLY A 208 -13.54 13.14 16.85
N ASP A 209 -14.85 12.90 17.05
CA ASP A 209 -15.68 13.67 17.97
C ASP A 209 -15.20 13.54 19.41
N GLY A 210 -14.89 12.32 19.84
CA GLY A 210 -14.32 12.06 21.16
C GLY A 210 -12.96 12.72 21.40
N LEU A 211 -12.23 13.04 20.35
CA LEU A 211 -10.90 13.65 20.37
C LEU A 211 -10.92 15.16 20.00
N GLY A 212 -12.10 15.74 19.77
CA GLY A 212 -12.28 17.16 19.47
C GLY A 212 -11.95 17.58 18.03
N VAL A 213 -11.67 16.64 17.12
CA VAL A 213 -11.32 16.90 15.72
C VAL A 213 -12.42 16.50 14.73
N GLY A 214 -13.50 15.88 15.20
CA GLY A 214 -14.56 15.32 14.35
C GLY A 214 -15.25 16.37 13.47
N GLN A 215 -15.46 17.59 13.98
CA GLN A 215 -16.05 18.67 13.19
C GLN A 215 -15.14 19.10 12.03
N ALA A 216 -13.85 19.22 12.25
CA ALA A 216 -12.87 19.54 11.21
C ALA A 216 -12.82 18.44 10.15
N MET A 217 -12.88 17.16 10.55
CA MET A 217 -12.94 16.04 9.64
C MET A 217 -14.21 16.06 8.79
N ARG A 218 -15.38 16.37 9.37
CA ARG A 218 -16.66 16.48 8.61
C ARG A 218 -16.60 17.55 7.54
N ILE A 219 -16.05 18.71 7.81
CA ILE A 219 -15.86 19.79 6.83
C ILE A 219 -15.14 19.27 5.60
N LEU A 220 -14.06 18.50 5.78
CA LEU A 220 -13.29 17.95 4.67
C LEU A 220 -13.98 16.78 3.96
N VAL A 221 -14.74 15.96 4.68
CA VAL A 221 -15.56 14.89 4.09
C VAL A 221 -16.65 15.50 3.20
N GLU A 222 -17.35 16.53 3.68
CA GLU A 222 -18.38 17.23 2.91
C GLU A 222 -17.78 17.93 1.68
N ALA A 223 -16.61 18.55 1.80
CA ALA A 223 -15.90 19.14 0.66
C ALA A 223 -15.51 18.07 -0.38
N ALA A 224 -15.00 16.93 0.06
CA ALA A 224 -14.66 15.82 -0.82
C ALA A 224 -15.90 15.30 -1.56
N GLN A 225 -17.02 15.12 -0.87
CA GLN A 225 -18.29 14.67 -1.46
C GLN A 225 -18.85 15.67 -2.48
N ARG A 226 -18.83 16.98 -2.18
CA ARG A 226 -19.26 18.04 -3.12
C ARG A 226 -18.42 18.03 -4.40
N ASN A 227 -17.15 17.70 -4.28
CA ASN A 227 -16.21 17.64 -5.41
C ASN A 227 -16.09 16.24 -6.03
N HIS A 228 -17.03 15.34 -5.75
CA HIS A 228 -17.08 13.97 -6.29
C HIS A 228 -15.82 13.14 -6.02
N LEU A 229 -15.08 13.46 -4.96
CA LEU A 229 -13.93 12.69 -4.50
C LEU A 229 -14.40 11.50 -3.66
N TYR A 230 -13.57 10.46 -3.61
CA TYR A 230 -13.85 9.27 -2.84
C TYR A 230 -13.20 9.37 -1.44
N VAL A 231 -13.99 9.12 -0.39
CA VAL A 231 -13.51 9.09 1.01
C VAL A 231 -13.39 7.65 1.45
N ARG A 232 -12.17 7.24 1.73
CA ARG A 232 -11.83 5.89 2.17
C ARG A 232 -11.57 5.87 3.66
N PRO A 233 -12.36 5.11 4.46
CA PRO A 233 -12.13 4.99 5.90
C PRO A 233 -11.04 3.96 6.22
N TYR A 234 -10.26 4.27 7.26
CA TYR A 234 -9.35 3.38 7.96
C TYR A 234 -9.71 3.38 9.45
N LYS A 235 -8.98 2.64 10.28
CA LYS A 235 -9.29 2.50 11.72
C LYS A 235 -9.36 3.85 12.46
N HIS A 236 -8.43 4.75 12.17
CA HIS A 236 -8.31 6.06 12.84
C HIS A 236 -8.08 7.20 11.86
N SER A 237 -8.29 7.00 10.57
CA SER A 237 -8.05 8.03 9.55
C SER A 237 -9.05 7.92 8.40
N LEU A 238 -9.22 9.04 7.68
CA LEU A 238 -9.95 9.10 6.43
C LEU A 238 -9.01 9.58 5.34
N MET A 239 -8.94 8.85 4.24
CA MET A 239 -8.16 9.22 3.06
C MET A 239 -9.10 9.70 1.95
N ILE A 240 -8.79 10.85 1.37
CA ILE A 240 -9.50 11.40 0.21
C ILE A 240 -8.71 11.09 -1.04
N THR A 241 -9.37 10.50 -2.03
CA THR A 241 -8.78 10.04 -3.30
C THR A 241 -9.72 10.34 -4.45
N THR A 242 -9.29 10.05 -5.69
CA THR A 242 -10.22 10.08 -6.83
C THR A 242 -11.06 8.79 -6.90
N PRO A 243 -12.26 8.82 -7.49
CA PRO A 243 -13.04 7.60 -7.74
C PRO A 243 -12.33 6.60 -8.66
N SER A 244 -11.52 7.09 -9.60
CA SER A 244 -10.79 6.28 -10.58
C SER A 244 -9.54 5.60 -9.97
N ASN A 245 -8.94 6.20 -8.95
CA ASN A 245 -7.78 5.64 -8.24
C ASN A 245 -7.94 5.78 -6.73
N LYS A 246 -8.52 4.77 -6.10
CA LYS A 246 -8.84 4.75 -4.67
C LYS A 246 -7.61 4.47 -3.77
N THR A 247 -6.42 4.35 -4.34
CA THR A 247 -5.19 4.05 -3.62
C THR A 247 -4.22 5.23 -3.58
N ARG A 248 -4.31 6.14 -4.56
CA ARG A 248 -3.47 7.34 -4.60
C ARG A 248 -4.10 8.46 -3.76
N MET A 249 -3.45 8.81 -2.68
CA MET A 249 -3.90 9.79 -1.71
C MET A 249 -3.76 11.22 -2.24
N LEU A 250 -4.83 11.99 -2.14
CA LEU A 250 -4.83 13.45 -2.31
C LEU A 250 -4.67 14.14 -0.96
N LEU A 251 -5.50 13.73 0.00
CA LEU A 251 -5.51 14.21 1.38
C LEU A 251 -5.69 13.02 2.33
N THR A 252 -5.13 13.12 3.53
CA THR A 252 -5.46 12.19 4.61
C THR A 252 -5.58 12.95 5.94
N MET A 253 -6.59 12.59 6.72
CA MET A 253 -6.85 13.17 8.03
C MET A 253 -6.93 12.08 9.10
N TRP A 254 -6.36 12.35 10.29
CA TRP A 254 -6.31 11.42 11.42
C TRP A 254 -7.15 11.90 12.58
N ALA A 255 -7.96 10.98 13.12
CA ALA A 255 -8.68 11.13 14.37
C ALA A 255 -7.72 10.93 15.56
N ARG A 256 -7.03 11.99 15.98
CA ARG A 256 -6.08 12.04 17.10
C ARG A 256 -6.31 13.32 17.92
N GLU A 257 -5.81 13.34 19.19
CA GLU A 257 -5.97 14.50 20.08
C GLU A 257 -5.46 15.82 19.49
N GLU A 258 -4.38 15.79 18.72
CA GLU A 258 -3.86 16.97 18.03
C GLU A 258 -4.32 17.07 16.57
N GLY A 259 -5.07 16.11 16.05
CA GLY A 259 -5.52 16.03 14.67
C GLY A 259 -4.41 16.31 13.63
N ASN A 260 -4.25 15.45 12.67
CA ASN A 260 -3.26 15.66 11.60
C ASN A 260 -3.94 15.62 10.24
N LEU A 261 -3.51 16.50 9.36
CA LEU A 261 -3.91 16.57 7.97
C LEU A 261 -2.68 16.53 7.08
N TYR A 262 -2.71 15.70 6.07
CA TYR A 262 -1.68 15.65 5.03
C TYR A 262 -2.27 15.93 3.66
N SER A 263 -1.54 16.65 2.81
CA SER A 263 -1.86 16.87 1.40
C SER A 263 -0.64 16.59 0.53
N SER A 264 -0.88 16.12 -0.70
CA SER A 264 0.15 15.93 -1.73
C SER A 264 -0.19 16.74 -2.99
N ALA A 265 0.52 17.84 -3.21
CA ALA A 265 0.36 18.66 -4.40
C ALA A 265 0.66 17.88 -5.69
N GLU A 266 1.68 17.02 -5.66
CA GLU A 266 2.00 16.10 -6.76
C GLU A 266 0.83 15.19 -7.12
N ALA A 267 0.14 14.60 -6.11
CA ALA A 267 -1.00 13.73 -6.36
C ALA A 267 -2.18 14.47 -7.00
N PHE A 268 -2.40 15.73 -6.64
CA PHE A 268 -3.42 16.54 -7.32
C PHE A 268 -3.05 16.80 -8.79
N SER A 269 -1.81 17.16 -9.09
CA SER A 269 -1.34 17.41 -10.45
C SER A 269 -1.33 16.16 -11.34
N GLU A 270 -1.27 14.97 -10.74
CA GLU A 270 -1.36 13.68 -11.44
C GLU A 270 -2.78 13.40 -11.98
N PHE A 271 -3.83 13.81 -11.24
CA PHE A 271 -5.22 13.49 -11.59
C PHE A 271 -6.04 14.66 -12.11
N PHE A 272 -5.58 15.87 -11.89
CA PHE A 272 -6.27 17.08 -12.32
C PHE A 272 -5.34 17.96 -13.14
N PRO A 273 -5.86 18.71 -14.11
CA PRO A 273 -5.07 19.62 -14.95
C PRO A 273 -4.69 20.89 -14.17
N VAL A 274 -3.96 20.72 -13.06
CA VAL A 274 -3.53 21.79 -12.15
C VAL A 274 -2.04 21.68 -11.88
N GLU A 275 -1.37 22.82 -11.74
CA GLU A 275 0.04 22.84 -11.36
C GLU A 275 0.20 22.69 -9.85
N GLU A 276 1.25 22.03 -9.39
CA GLU A 276 1.54 21.87 -7.96
C GLU A 276 1.62 23.20 -7.20
N GLY A 277 2.09 24.27 -7.86
CA GLY A 277 2.12 25.63 -7.30
C GLY A 277 0.73 26.12 -6.93
N ALA A 278 -0.24 25.98 -7.83
CA ALA A 278 -1.63 26.36 -7.59
C ALA A 278 -2.26 25.52 -6.47
N VAL A 279 -1.92 24.23 -6.40
CA VAL A 279 -2.38 23.36 -5.28
C VAL A 279 -1.86 23.89 -3.95
N ARG A 280 -0.56 24.21 -3.87
CA ARG A 280 0.05 24.76 -2.65
C ARG A 280 -0.57 26.08 -2.22
N ASP A 281 -0.87 26.94 -3.18
CA ASP A 281 -1.46 28.26 -2.92
C ASP A 281 -2.91 28.16 -2.42
N LEU A 282 -3.73 27.33 -3.09
CA LEU A 282 -5.16 27.22 -2.77
C LEU A 282 -5.44 26.29 -1.59
N ILE A 283 -4.81 25.13 -1.52
CA ILE A 283 -4.96 24.19 -0.39
C ILE A 283 -4.18 24.72 0.84
N GLY A 284 -3.15 25.54 0.61
CA GLY A 284 -2.30 26.09 1.66
C GLY A 284 -1.48 25.03 2.40
N LEU A 285 -1.31 23.85 1.81
CA LEU A 285 -0.71 22.67 2.41
C LEU A 285 -0.11 21.76 1.35
N ASP A 286 1.18 21.44 1.50
CA ASP A 286 1.85 20.33 0.83
C ASP A 286 2.75 19.67 1.88
N GLY A 287 2.31 18.53 2.40
CA GLY A 287 2.87 17.89 3.59
C GLY A 287 1.91 17.91 4.78
N TRP A 288 2.44 18.02 5.99
CA TRP A 288 1.69 17.89 7.24
C TRP A 288 1.28 19.21 7.85
N ARG A 289 0.07 19.24 8.40
CA ARG A 289 -0.43 20.34 9.23
C ARG A 289 -1.37 19.81 10.32
N ARG A 290 -1.49 20.56 11.41
CA ARG A 290 -2.50 20.30 12.43
C ARG A 290 -3.89 20.46 11.83
N LEU A 291 -4.78 19.51 12.15
CA LEU A 291 -6.17 19.53 11.74
C LEU A 291 -7.01 20.22 12.82
N ASP A 292 -7.43 21.44 12.56
CA ASP A 292 -8.43 22.19 13.30
C ASP A 292 -9.49 22.75 12.35
N GLN A 293 -10.51 23.41 12.87
CA GLN A 293 -11.61 23.95 12.06
C GLN A 293 -11.15 25.01 11.06
N GLU A 294 -10.18 25.85 11.43
CA GLU A 294 -9.66 26.91 10.56
C GLU A 294 -8.93 26.28 9.37
N THR A 295 -8.03 25.35 9.62
CA THR A 295 -7.31 24.58 8.59
C THR A 295 -8.29 23.81 7.70
N ALA A 296 -9.29 23.14 8.29
CA ALA A 296 -10.28 22.38 7.53
C ALA A 296 -11.13 23.28 6.61
N ASN A 297 -11.57 24.44 7.08
CA ASN A 297 -12.31 25.40 6.27
C ASN A 297 -11.48 25.96 5.11
N HIS A 298 -10.20 26.29 5.38
CA HIS A 298 -9.29 26.78 4.36
C HIS A 298 -9.06 25.72 3.26
N VAL A 299 -8.75 24.49 3.65
CA VAL A 299 -8.52 23.39 2.71
C VAL A 299 -9.80 23.04 1.94
N ALA A 300 -10.97 23.06 2.58
CA ALA A 300 -12.25 22.81 1.92
C ALA A 300 -12.55 23.87 0.85
N ALA A 301 -12.34 25.15 1.15
CA ALA A 301 -12.50 26.23 0.20
C ALA A 301 -11.51 26.11 -0.98
N GLY A 302 -10.25 25.78 -0.68
CA GLY A 302 -9.23 25.53 -1.70
C GLY A 302 -9.56 24.35 -2.60
N LEU A 303 -10.13 23.27 -2.07
CA LEU A 303 -10.62 22.14 -2.87
C LEU A 303 -11.77 22.56 -3.81
N ASP A 304 -12.74 23.32 -3.29
CA ASP A 304 -13.87 23.79 -4.07
C ASP A 304 -13.38 24.71 -5.23
N GLU A 305 -12.43 25.60 -4.99
CA GLU A 305 -11.85 26.49 -6.02
C GLU A 305 -10.99 25.74 -7.01
N LEU A 306 -10.08 24.88 -6.54
CA LEU A 306 -9.16 24.10 -7.37
C LEU A 306 -9.90 23.19 -8.35
N LEU A 307 -10.96 22.53 -7.90
CA LEU A 307 -11.71 21.57 -8.70
C LEU A 307 -12.80 22.21 -9.54
N ALA A 308 -13.32 23.39 -9.18
CA ALA A 308 -14.19 24.19 -10.04
C ALA A 308 -13.48 24.68 -11.30
N THR A 309 -12.22 25.10 -11.19
CA THR A 309 -11.38 25.53 -12.32
C THR A 309 -10.98 24.36 -13.23
N SER A 310 -10.94 23.14 -12.70
CA SER A 310 -10.66 21.91 -13.45
C SER A 310 -11.86 21.39 -14.25
N GLY A 311 -13.10 21.79 -13.88
CA GLY A 311 -14.35 21.29 -14.45
C GLY A 311 -14.78 21.93 -15.79
N GLU A 312 -14.20 23.04 -16.20
CA GLU A 312 -14.52 23.68 -17.49
C GLU A 312 -13.86 23.01 -18.71
N GLY A 313 -13.00 21.99 -18.51
CA GLY A 313 -12.27 21.31 -19.60
C GLY A 313 -12.24 19.79 -19.58
N ALA A 314 -12.73 19.12 -18.56
CA ALA A 314 -12.62 17.66 -18.42
C ALA A 314 -14.00 16.98 -18.38
N SER A 315 -14.45 16.47 -19.53
CA SER A 315 -15.45 15.39 -19.56
C SER A 315 -14.83 14.15 -18.92
N ILE A 316 -15.17 13.87 -17.67
CA ILE A 316 -14.86 12.59 -17.02
C ILE A 316 -15.60 11.50 -17.80
N PRO A 317 -14.94 10.49 -18.41
CA PRO A 317 -15.66 9.36 -18.94
C PRO A 317 -16.32 8.62 -17.76
N LEU A 318 -17.65 8.64 -17.75
CA LEU A 318 -18.44 7.77 -16.90
C LEU A 318 -18.20 6.31 -17.29
N PRO A 319 -18.24 5.36 -16.32
CA PRO A 319 -17.89 3.96 -16.52
C PRO A 319 -18.78 3.23 -17.52
#